data_16c2c76a7f756647231a30e238c363d3
#
_entry.id   16c2c76a7f756647231a30e238c363d3
#
_cell.length_a   1.000
_cell.length_b   1.000
_cell.length_c   1.000
_cell.angle_alpha   90.00
_cell.angle_beta   90.00
_cell.angle_gamma   90.00
#
_symmetry.space_group_name_H-M   'P 1'
#
loop_
_entity.id
_entity.type
_entity.pdbx_description
1 polymer ?
#
loop_
_entity_poly.entity_id
_entity_poly.type
_entity_poly.pdbx_seq_one_letter_code
_entity_poly.pdbx_strand_id
1 'polypeptide(L)'
;MNVLCDRHHDGLFYSLQLLFENRLGGTVYTPIGHDWWDAGYWRFGEQYGDDRLARQFLDAGPFEYGVAYDPHHPERPIHGITLDEARALPWEYVVATAQDNQTGFKKFADEVGAKFVLAVGNRSQFIDWNLDPLALISSEVDIWARGVRVHQEFDQRTFGYRDPDEATPVIRSFINCFGGMPCERLQRAMVPMLPEFTFGIHGIDGQDGNIETVSEIAALMARSAFGYHDKEHGDGFGHVIHNWASIGRPLIGHRMHYEGLMAEGLWQDGVTCIDLANRSLEDSAAMIRDIWADKPRYRAMCEAIRAEFEKIDYDAEAEQIRSLLEGSLVAA
;
A
#
# COMPACT_ATOMS: atom_id res chain seq x y z
N MET A 1 -17.34 -17.82 -2.78
CA MET A 1 -17.25 -16.90 -1.62
C MET A 1 -17.47 -15.47 -2.11
N ASN A 2 -18.41 -14.73 -1.52
CA ASN A 2 -18.65 -13.32 -1.82
C ASN A 2 -18.12 -12.45 -0.70
N VAL A 3 -17.35 -11.42 -1.06
CA VAL A 3 -16.72 -10.48 -0.14
C VAL A 3 -17.14 -9.07 -0.50
N LEU A 4 -17.75 -8.36 0.42
CA LEU A 4 -17.99 -6.92 0.30
C LEU A 4 -16.81 -6.17 0.90
N CYS A 5 -16.23 -5.24 0.16
CA CYS A 5 -15.08 -4.45 0.63
C CYS A 5 -15.28 -2.98 0.26
N ASP A 6 -15.00 -2.07 1.19
CA ASP A 6 -14.95 -0.67 0.85
C ASP A 6 -13.71 -0.34 0.01
N ARG A 7 -13.85 0.58 -0.93
CA ARG A 7 -12.76 1.09 -1.75
C ARG A 7 -12.31 2.44 -1.20
N HIS A 8 -11.54 2.40 -0.11
CA HIS A 8 -10.96 3.60 0.49
C HIS A 8 -9.61 3.96 -0.11
N HIS A 9 -8.76 2.95 -0.36
CA HIS A 9 -7.40 3.12 -0.87
C HIS A 9 -7.15 2.09 -1.96
N ASP A 10 -6.88 2.54 -3.19
CA ASP A 10 -6.82 1.65 -4.36
C ASP A 10 -5.79 0.53 -4.20
N GLY A 11 -4.58 0.82 -3.70
CA GLY A 11 -3.56 -0.21 -3.47
C GLY A 11 -3.98 -1.28 -2.47
N LEU A 12 -4.64 -0.90 -1.37
CA LEU A 12 -5.15 -1.86 -0.38
C LEU A 12 -6.33 -2.67 -0.95
N PHE A 13 -7.26 -2.00 -1.65
CA PHE A 13 -8.37 -2.68 -2.30
C PHE A 13 -7.88 -3.71 -3.34
N TYR A 14 -6.93 -3.32 -4.20
CA TYR A 14 -6.31 -4.23 -5.17
C TYR A 14 -5.64 -5.43 -4.49
N SER A 15 -4.92 -5.19 -3.41
CA SER A 15 -4.32 -6.27 -2.61
C SER A 15 -5.37 -7.24 -2.06
N LEU A 16 -6.49 -6.73 -1.57
CA LEU A 16 -7.60 -7.57 -1.10
C LEU A 16 -8.26 -8.36 -2.24
N GLN A 17 -8.38 -7.77 -3.44
CA GLN A 17 -8.80 -8.52 -4.63
C GLN A 17 -7.84 -9.66 -4.94
N LEU A 18 -6.52 -9.42 -4.93
CA LEU A 18 -5.51 -10.48 -5.15
C LEU A 18 -5.64 -11.59 -4.11
N LEU A 19 -5.77 -11.22 -2.84
CA LEU A 19 -5.95 -12.18 -1.76
C LEU A 19 -7.23 -13.01 -1.92
N PHE A 20 -8.39 -12.35 -1.97
CA PHE A 20 -9.66 -13.06 -1.96
C PHE A 20 -9.97 -13.78 -3.27
N GLU A 21 -9.64 -13.20 -4.43
CA GLU A 21 -9.97 -13.79 -5.73
C GLU A 21 -8.93 -14.84 -6.18
N ASN A 22 -7.63 -14.53 -6.05
CA ASN A 22 -6.60 -15.42 -6.55
C ASN A 22 -6.23 -16.53 -5.56
N ARG A 23 -6.22 -16.23 -4.24
CA ARG A 23 -5.72 -17.19 -3.25
C ARG A 23 -6.80 -17.87 -2.43
N LEU A 24 -7.90 -17.16 -2.17
CA LEU A 24 -9.00 -17.71 -1.35
C LEU A 24 -10.20 -18.17 -2.17
N GLY A 25 -10.25 -17.86 -3.47
CA GLY A 25 -11.30 -18.37 -4.39
C GLY A 25 -12.65 -17.67 -4.24
N GLY A 26 -12.64 -16.35 -4.02
CA GLY A 26 -13.84 -15.52 -3.88
C GLY A 26 -14.03 -14.53 -5.02
N THR A 27 -15.01 -13.65 -4.86
CA THR A 27 -15.25 -12.46 -5.67
C THR A 27 -15.39 -11.25 -4.75
N VAL A 28 -14.68 -10.16 -5.04
CA VAL A 28 -14.71 -8.93 -4.23
C VAL A 28 -15.64 -7.93 -4.89
N TYR A 29 -16.60 -7.44 -4.13
CA TYR A 29 -17.54 -6.39 -4.52
C TYR A 29 -17.28 -5.13 -3.72
N THR A 30 -17.61 -3.98 -4.30
CA THR A 30 -17.53 -2.69 -3.60
C THR A 30 -18.85 -1.92 -3.70
N PRO A 31 -19.26 -1.21 -2.65
CA PRO A 31 -20.46 -0.36 -2.70
C PRO A 31 -20.43 0.65 -3.83
N ILE A 32 -21.56 0.80 -4.53
CA ILE A 32 -21.83 1.89 -5.47
C ILE A 32 -23.22 2.48 -5.19
N GLY A 33 -23.38 3.79 -5.47
CA GLY A 33 -24.65 4.49 -5.26
C GLY A 33 -24.79 5.09 -3.86
N HIS A 34 -25.59 6.15 -3.77
CA HIS A 34 -25.78 6.94 -2.55
C HIS A 34 -26.59 6.23 -1.47
N ASP A 35 -27.33 5.19 -1.81
CA ASP A 35 -28.14 4.39 -0.88
C ASP A 35 -27.30 3.77 0.26
N TRP A 36 -26.03 3.47 0.02
CA TRP A 36 -25.10 3.03 1.05
C TRP A 36 -24.82 4.12 2.11
N TRP A 37 -24.69 5.37 1.66
CA TRP A 37 -24.51 6.53 2.54
C TRP A 37 -25.80 6.85 3.31
N ASP A 38 -26.93 6.91 2.60
CA ASP A 38 -28.22 7.25 3.19
C ASP A 38 -28.65 6.24 4.26
N ALA A 39 -28.33 4.96 4.07
CA ALA A 39 -28.56 3.89 5.04
C ALA A 39 -27.57 3.90 6.22
N GLY A 40 -26.52 4.70 6.13
CA GLY A 40 -25.49 4.82 7.18
C GLY A 40 -24.48 3.69 7.24
N TYR A 41 -24.31 2.95 6.15
CA TYR A 41 -23.27 1.90 6.07
C TYR A 41 -21.93 2.43 5.59
N TRP A 42 -21.92 3.44 4.73
CA TRP A 42 -20.73 4.10 4.23
C TRP A 42 -20.53 5.47 4.87
N ARG A 43 -19.35 5.75 5.42
CA ARG A 43 -19.01 6.99 6.11
C ARG A 43 -17.66 7.59 5.71
N PHE A 44 -16.99 7.01 4.74
CA PHE A 44 -15.68 7.49 4.32
C PHE A 44 -15.75 8.96 3.87
N GLY A 45 -14.84 9.75 4.40
CA GLY A 45 -14.76 11.18 4.15
C GLY A 45 -15.52 12.07 5.13
N GLU A 46 -16.39 11.51 6.00
CA GLU A 46 -17.15 12.28 7.00
C GLU A 46 -16.19 13.05 7.93
N GLN A 47 -15.08 12.44 8.34
CA GLN A 47 -14.06 13.07 9.18
C GLN A 47 -13.40 14.31 8.54
N TYR A 48 -13.41 14.43 7.23
CA TYR A 48 -12.85 15.58 6.50
C TYR A 48 -13.89 16.66 6.25
N GLY A 49 -15.16 16.45 6.65
CA GLY A 49 -16.26 17.37 6.40
C GLY A 49 -16.52 17.60 4.89
N ASP A 50 -16.10 16.67 4.04
CA ASP A 50 -16.18 16.80 2.58
C ASP A 50 -16.95 15.63 1.96
N ASP A 51 -18.26 15.81 1.84
CA ASP A 51 -19.15 14.87 1.14
C ASP A 51 -18.73 14.58 -0.31
N ARG A 52 -17.89 15.43 -0.91
CA ARG A 52 -17.46 15.25 -2.31
C ARG A 52 -16.55 14.05 -2.48
N LEU A 53 -15.69 13.76 -1.49
CA LEU A 53 -14.86 12.56 -1.51
C LEU A 53 -15.71 11.28 -1.41
N ALA A 54 -16.67 11.26 -0.49
CA ALA A 54 -17.60 10.13 -0.36
C ALA A 54 -18.40 9.93 -1.66
N ARG A 55 -18.95 11.01 -2.22
CA ARG A 55 -19.69 10.99 -3.50
C ARG A 55 -18.81 10.50 -4.64
N GLN A 56 -17.57 10.94 -4.72
CA GLN A 56 -16.63 10.56 -5.78
C GLN A 56 -16.39 9.04 -5.82
N PHE A 57 -16.35 8.38 -4.68
CA PHE A 57 -16.24 6.92 -4.60
C PHE A 57 -17.57 6.21 -4.90
N LEU A 58 -18.69 6.77 -4.47
CA LEU A 58 -20.02 6.19 -4.69
C LEU A 58 -20.57 6.49 -6.09
N ASP A 59 -20.18 7.63 -6.68
CA ASP A 59 -20.53 8.04 -8.06
C ASP A 59 -19.53 7.54 -9.10
N ALA A 60 -18.56 6.72 -8.73
CA ALA A 60 -17.46 6.29 -9.61
C ALA A 60 -17.97 5.61 -10.90
N GLY A 61 -18.44 6.46 -11.80
CA GLY A 61 -18.80 6.19 -13.17
C GLY A 61 -20.02 5.29 -13.41
N PRO A 62 -20.57 5.33 -14.61
CA PRO A 62 -21.54 4.33 -15.04
C PRO A 62 -20.81 3.00 -15.17
N PHE A 63 -20.92 2.14 -14.16
CA PHE A 63 -20.53 0.75 -14.30
C PHE A 63 -21.57 0.11 -15.22
N GLU A 64 -21.18 -0.15 -16.45
CA GLU A 64 -22.01 -0.98 -17.31
C GLU A 64 -22.08 -2.38 -16.69
N TYR A 65 -23.28 -2.80 -16.26
CA TYR A 65 -23.52 -4.06 -15.53
C TYR A 65 -22.79 -4.20 -14.17
N GLY A 66 -22.53 -3.10 -13.46
CA GLY A 66 -21.88 -3.16 -12.15
C GLY A 66 -20.39 -3.51 -12.19
N VAL A 67 -19.75 -3.47 -13.37
CA VAL A 67 -18.33 -3.78 -13.54
C VAL A 67 -17.59 -2.58 -14.11
N ALA A 68 -16.51 -2.20 -13.46
CA ALA A 68 -15.58 -1.18 -13.93
C ALA A 68 -14.14 -1.71 -13.85
N TYR A 69 -13.21 -0.92 -14.39
CA TYR A 69 -11.79 -1.22 -14.27
C TYR A 69 -11.10 -0.06 -13.55
N ASP A 70 -10.19 -0.41 -12.64
CA ASP A 70 -9.34 0.58 -12.01
C ASP A 70 -8.37 1.15 -13.07
N PRO A 71 -8.26 2.47 -13.24
CA PRO A 71 -7.29 3.06 -14.17
C PRO A 71 -5.84 2.64 -13.87
N HIS A 72 -5.53 2.37 -12.59
CA HIS A 72 -4.22 1.90 -12.17
C HIS A 72 -4.02 0.39 -12.39
N HIS A 73 -5.10 -0.39 -12.43
CA HIS A 73 -5.12 -1.84 -12.57
C HIS A 73 -6.16 -2.29 -13.61
N PRO A 74 -6.01 -1.90 -14.89
CA PRO A 74 -7.01 -2.13 -15.93
C PRO A 74 -7.23 -3.62 -16.26
N GLU A 75 -6.35 -4.49 -15.80
CA GLU A 75 -6.47 -5.95 -15.97
C GLU A 75 -7.49 -6.59 -15.01
N ARG A 76 -7.98 -5.85 -14.00
CA ARG A 76 -8.92 -6.38 -13.02
C ARG A 76 -10.24 -5.64 -13.04
N PRO A 77 -11.37 -6.38 -13.13
CA PRO A 77 -12.68 -5.78 -12.99
C PRO A 77 -12.94 -5.36 -11.54
N ILE A 78 -13.65 -4.24 -11.37
CA ILE A 78 -14.22 -3.82 -10.11
C ILE A 78 -15.71 -4.13 -10.16
N HIS A 79 -16.17 -5.03 -9.28
CA HIS A 79 -17.58 -5.38 -9.18
C HIS A 79 -18.29 -4.40 -8.24
N GLY A 80 -18.95 -3.39 -8.81
CA GLY A 80 -19.80 -2.48 -8.06
C GLY A 80 -21.12 -3.15 -7.70
N ILE A 81 -21.67 -2.85 -6.51
CA ILE A 81 -22.94 -3.39 -6.06
C ILE A 81 -23.79 -2.33 -5.35
N THR A 82 -25.06 -2.20 -5.72
CA THR A 82 -26.02 -1.36 -5.03
C THR A 82 -26.45 -2.00 -3.71
N LEU A 83 -27.02 -1.23 -2.79
CA LEU A 83 -27.45 -1.75 -1.50
C LEU A 83 -28.55 -2.82 -1.61
N ASP A 84 -29.49 -2.62 -2.54
CA ASP A 84 -30.58 -3.60 -2.74
C ASP A 84 -30.08 -4.93 -3.33
N GLU A 85 -29.15 -4.86 -4.28
CA GLU A 85 -28.48 -6.06 -4.80
C GLU A 85 -27.66 -6.76 -3.73
N ALA A 86 -26.95 -5.97 -2.90
CA ALA A 86 -26.13 -6.51 -1.82
C ALA A 86 -26.95 -7.24 -0.76
N ARG A 87 -28.16 -6.77 -0.45
CA ARG A 87 -29.09 -7.48 0.46
C ARG A 87 -29.61 -8.80 -0.09
N ALA A 88 -29.58 -8.95 -1.39
CA ALA A 88 -30.06 -10.18 -2.07
C ALA A 88 -28.98 -11.26 -2.22
N LEU A 89 -27.69 -10.92 -2.05
CA LEU A 89 -26.60 -11.87 -2.18
C LEU A 89 -26.21 -12.51 -0.84
N PRO A 90 -25.77 -13.78 -0.85
CA PRO A 90 -25.16 -14.40 0.33
C PRO A 90 -23.72 -13.88 0.48
N TRP A 91 -23.40 -13.37 1.64
CA TRP A 91 -22.06 -12.84 1.98
C TRP A 91 -21.37 -13.76 2.99
N GLU A 92 -20.10 -14.06 2.74
CA GLU A 92 -19.25 -14.69 3.74
C GLU A 92 -18.50 -13.64 4.57
N TYR A 93 -18.03 -12.56 3.92
CA TYR A 93 -17.25 -11.52 4.59
C TYR A 93 -17.66 -10.12 4.17
N VAL A 94 -17.63 -9.22 5.13
CA VAL A 94 -17.74 -7.75 4.93
C VAL A 94 -16.48 -7.13 5.49
N VAL A 95 -15.70 -6.49 4.63
CA VAL A 95 -14.36 -5.96 4.92
C VAL A 95 -14.40 -4.44 4.95
N ALA A 96 -14.06 -3.83 6.07
CA ALA A 96 -13.81 -2.39 6.16
C ALA A 96 -12.31 -2.10 6.06
N THR A 97 -11.91 -1.14 5.23
CA THR A 97 -10.52 -0.66 5.11
C THR A 97 -10.37 0.74 5.70
N ALA A 98 -11.43 1.55 5.72
CA ALA A 98 -11.45 2.86 6.33
C ALA A 98 -11.96 2.79 7.78
N GLN A 99 -11.32 3.55 8.69
CA GLN A 99 -11.77 3.61 10.09
C GLN A 99 -13.20 4.12 10.22
N ASP A 100 -13.64 5.07 9.37
CA ASP A 100 -14.97 5.66 9.39
C ASP A 100 -16.07 4.67 9.01
N ASN A 101 -15.71 3.64 8.20
CA ASN A 101 -16.65 2.65 7.71
C ASN A 101 -16.85 1.45 8.67
N GLN A 102 -16.04 1.32 9.73
CA GLN A 102 -16.08 0.15 10.62
C GLN A 102 -17.47 -0.12 11.17
N THR A 103 -18.10 0.90 11.78
CA THR A 103 -19.43 0.77 12.39
C THR A 103 -20.52 0.44 11.36
N GLY A 104 -20.49 1.12 10.21
CA GLY A 104 -21.48 0.92 9.16
C GLY A 104 -21.36 -0.46 8.51
N PHE A 105 -20.14 -0.89 8.19
CA PHE A 105 -19.87 -2.20 7.61
C PHE A 105 -20.15 -3.34 8.60
N LYS A 106 -19.84 -3.15 9.89
CA LYS A 106 -20.25 -4.11 10.93
C LYS A 106 -21.76 -4.26 10.99
N LYS A 107 -22.51 -3.15 10.97
CA LYS A 107 -23.97 -3.17 10.96
C LYS A 107 -24.52 -3.93 9.75
N PHE A 108 -23.95 -3.70 8.56
CA PHE A 108 -24.34 -4.44 7.36
C PHE A 108 -23.97 -5.92 7.46
N ALA A 109 -22.79 -6.26 7.96
CA ALA A 109 -22.38 -7.66 8.18
C ALA A 109 -23.36 -8.39 9.09
N ASP A 110 -23.81 -7.76 10.18
CA ASP A 110 -24.81 -8.34 11.09
C ASP A 110 -26.17 -8.53 10.42
N GLU A 111 -26.60 -7.56 9.57
CA GLU A 111 -27.87 -7.63 8.85
C GLU A 111 -27.89 -8.83 7.86
N VAL A 112 -26.79 -9.09 7.18
CA VAL A 112 -26.71 -10.16 6.17
C VAL A 112 -26.12 -11.47 6.71
N GLY A 113 -25.74 -11.51 7.98
CA GLY A 113 -25.17 -12.70 8.64
C GLY A 113 -23.76 -13.05 8.21
N ALA A 114 -22.98 -12.07 7.73
CA ALA A 114 -21.60 -12.24 7.31
C ALA A 114 -20.61 -12.03 8.47
N LYS A 115 -19.38 -12.54 8.33
CA LYS A 115 -18.29 -12.22 9.24
C LYS A 115 -17.73 -10.83 8.93
N PHE A 116 -17.47 -10.05 9.98
CA PHE A 116 -16.88 -8.73 9.86
C PHE A 116 -15.35 -8.81 9.91
N VAL A 117 -14.69 -8.24 8.91
CA VAL A 117 -13.24 -8.18 8.79
C VAL A 117 -12.79 -6.72 8.73
N LEU A 118 -11.69 -6.41 9.39
CA LEU A 118 -11.04 -5.12 9.33
C LEU A 118 -9.65 -5.26 8.70
N ALA A 119 -9.41 -4.58 7.58
CA ALA A 119 -8.10 -4.51 6.97
C ALA A 119 -7.40 -3.20 7.36
N VAL A 120 -6.28 -3.30 8.08
CA VAL A 120 -5.54 -2.17 8.63
C VAL A 120 -4.31 -1.91 7.77
N GLY A 121 -4.31 -0.78 7.05
CA GLY A 121 -3.23 -0.39 6.15
C GLY A 121 -2.32 0.73 6.67
N ASN A 122 -2.80 1.54 7.62
CA ASN A 122 -2.09 2.70 8.15
C ASN A 122 -1.80 2.56 9.64
N ARG A 123 -0.59 3.02 10.07
CA ARG A 123 -0.16 2.99 11.47
C ARG A 123 -1.08 3.75 12.42
N SER A 124 -1.65 4.87 11.96
CA SER A 124 -2.54 5.72 12.74
C SER A 124 -4.01 5.29 12.67
N GLN A 125 -4.32 4.18 12.03
CA GLN A 125 -5.69 3.73 11.87
C GLN A 125 -6.26 3.25 13.21
N PHE A 126 -7.35 3.87 13.64
CA PHE A 126 -8.08 3.45 14.84
C PHE A 126 -8.83 2.14 14.58
N ILE A 127 -8.75 1.22 15.54
CA ILE A 127 -9.49 -0.04 15.52
C ILE A 127 -10.46 -0.06 16.68
N ASP A 128 -11.75 -0.16 16.39
CA ASP A 128 -12.76 -0.38 17.42
C ASP A 128 -12.94 -1.89 17.71
N TRP A 129 -12.19 -2.37 18.68
CA TRP A 129 -12.25 -3.78 19.10
C TRP A 129 -13.60 -4.20 19.71
N ASN A 130 -14.48 -3.25 20.08
CA ASN A 130 -15.84 -3.57 20.56
C ASN A 130 -16.73 -4.10 19.43
N LEU A 131 -16.36 -3.86 18.17
CA LEU A 131 -17.06 -4.40 17.00
C LEU A 131 -16.70 -5.88 16.73
N ASP A 132 -15.80 -6.46 17.52
CA ASP A 132 -15.33 -7.84 17.40
C ASP A 132 -14.85 -8.24 15.98
N PRO A 133 -13.96 -7.46 15.35
CA PRO A 133 -13.49 -7.75 14.00
C PRO A 133 -12.48 -8.90 13.97
N LEU A 134 -12.47 -9.64 12.85
CA LEU A 134 -11.28 -10.35 12.41
C LEU A 134 -10.33 -9.32 11.76
N ALA A 135 -9.07 -9.22 12.18
CA ALA A 135 -8.18 -8.17 11.71
C ALA A 135 -7.06 -8.68 10.79
N LEU A 136 -6.94 -8.06 9.61
CA LEU A 136 -5.82 -8.21 8.69
C LEU A 136 -4.92 -6.98 8.84
N ILE A 137 -3.72 -7.15 9.40
CA ILE A 137 -2.87 -6.03 9.82
C ILE A 137 -1.63 -5.97 8.94
N SER A 138 -1.53 -4.92 8.13
CA SER A 138 -0.40 -4.69 7.22
C SER A 138 0.44 -3.46 7.56
N SER A 139 0.19 -2.81 8.69
CA SER A 139 0.90 -1.58 9.09
C SER A 139 1.94 -1.78 10.16
N GLU A 140 1.76 -2.74 11.05
CA GLU A 140 2.60 -2.96 12.23
C GLU A 140 3.06 -4.41 12.29
N VAL A 141 4.24 -4.64 12.89
CA VAL A 141 4.75 -6.00 13.09
C VAL A 141 4.14 -6.68 14.32
N ASP A 142 3.65 -5.92 15.29
CA ASP A 142 2.97 -6.49 16.44
C ASP A 142 1.59 -7.00 16.05
N ILE A 143 1.33 -8.26 16.38
CA ILE A 143 0.03 -8.88 16.10
C ILE A 143 -0.91 -8.59 17.27
N TRP A 144 -2.05 -8.00 16.95
CA TRP A 144 -3.15 -7.85 17.90
C TRP A 144 -3.78 -9.20 18.22
N ALA A 145 -4.32 -9.36 19.42
CA ALA A 145 -4.83 -10.63 19.93
C ALA A 145 -5.87 -11.36 19.02
N ARG A 146 -6.39 -10.69 17.99
CA ARG A 146 -7.42 -11.23 17.07
C ARG A 146 -7.11 -10.93 15.60
N GLY A 147 -5.82 -10.79 15.27
CA GLY A 147 -5.40 -10.44 13.91
C GLY A 147 -4.26 -11.29 13.40
N VAL A 148 -4.07 -11.24 12.10
CA VAL A 148 -2.90 -11.80 11.43
C VAL A 148 -2.18 -10.69 10.68
N ARG A 149 -0.86 -10.81 10.60
CA ARG A 149 -0.03 -9.96 9.73
C ARG A 149 -0.24 -10.35 8.29
N VAL A 150 -0.33 -9.36 7.42
CA VAL A 150 -0.50 -9.59 5.99
C VAL A 150 0.24 -8.51 5.21
N HIS A 151 1.08 -8.93 4.28
CA HIS A 151 1.64 -8.03 3.29
C HIS A 151 0.60 -7.73 2.22
N GLN A 152 0.52 -6.45 1.82
CA GLN A 152 -0.36 -6.06 0.72
C GLN A 152 0.28 -6.51 -0.60
N GLU A 153 -0.31 -7.51 -1.22
CA GLU A 153 0.14 -8.01 -2.51
C GLU A 153 -0.12 -6.99 -3.62
N PHE A 154 0.76 -6.95 -4.62
CA PHE A 154 0.63 -6.12 -5.81
C PHE A 154 1.10 -6.89 -7.04
N ASP A 155 0.86 -6.36 -8.26
CA ASP A 155 1.28 -7.03 -9.49
C ASP A 155 2.80 -7.06 -9.65
N GLN A 156 3.41 -8.17 -9.27
CA GLN A 156 4.85 -8.39 -9.38
C GLN A 156 5.34 -8.54 -10.84
N ARG A 157 4.45 -8.69 -11.82
CA ARG A 157 4.85 -8.67 -13.24
C ARG A 157 5.16 -7.24 -13.66
N THR A 158 4.36 -6.28 -13.19
CA THR A 158 4.60 -4.85 -13.41
C THR A 158 5.81 -4.36 -12.62
N PHE A 159 5.90 -4.69 -11.33
CA PHE A 159 7.02 -4.33 -10.45
C PHE A 159 8.08 -5.43 -10.33
N GLY A 160 8.27 -6.23 -11.37
CA GLY A 160 9.28 -7.29 -11.35
C GLY A 160 10.72 -6.75 -11.31
N TYR A 161 11.64 -7.61 -10.85
CA TYR A 161 13.07 -7.27 -10.81
C TYR A 161 13.58 -6.76 -12.17
N ARG A 162 14.39 -5.71 -12.12
CA ARG A 162 15.02 -5.09 -13.28
C ARG A 162 16.53 -5.09 -13.13
N ASP A 163 17.22 -5.35 -14.23
CA ASP A 163 18.69 -5.33 -14.24
C ASP A 163 19.20 -3.97 -13.70
N PRO A 164 20.10 -3.97 -12.73
CA PRO A 164 20.72 -2.74 -12.23
C PRO A 164 21.41 -1.89 -13.31
N ASP A 165 21.85 -2.50 -14.41
CA ASP A 165 22.48 -1.76 -15.52
C ASP A 165 21.48 -0.94 -16.35
N GLU A 166 20.17 -1.16 -16.21
CA GLU A 166 19.12 -0.31 -16.79
C GLU A 166 18.96 1.02 -16.05
N ALA A 167 19.48 1.12 -14.83
CA ALA A 167 19.34 2.31 -14.01
C ALA A 167 20.21 3.47 -14.55
N THR A 168 19.65 4.65 -14.47
CA THR A 168 20.31 5.93 -14.79
C THR A 168 20.53 6.71 -13.50
N PRO A 169 21.41 7.74 -13.46
CA PRO A 169 21.68 8.51 -12.25
C PRO A 169 20.48 9.41 -11.89
N VAL A 170 19.36 8.80 -11.54
CA VAL A 170 18.13 9.47 -11.13
C VAL A 170 17.73 8.94 -9.75
N ILE A 171 17.39 9.86 -8.85
CA ILE A 171 16.78 9.58 -7.56
C ILE A 171 15.33 10.03 -7.63
N ARG A 172 14.39 9.11 -7.39
CA ARG A 172 12.95 9.44 -7.46
C ARG A 172 12.21 9.23 -6.17
N SER A 173 11.23 10.10 -5.96
CA SER A 173 10.25 10.02 -4.89
C SER A 173 8.84 9.90 -5.47
N PHE A 174 8.01 9.07 -4.82
CA PHE A 174 6.56 8.93 -5.10
C PHE A 174 5.82 9.11 -3.77
N ILE A 175 5.80 10.33 -3.25
CA ILE A 175 5.18 10.67 -1.97
C ILE A 175 4.06 11.68 -2.22
N ASN A 176 2.82 11.30 -1.92
CA ASN A 176 1.71 12.24 -1.92
C ASN A 176 1.86 13.27 -0.80
N CYS A 177 1.44 14.50 -1.06
CA CYS A 177 1.58 15.64 -0.13
C CYS A 177 3.05 15.91 0.25
N PHE A 178 3.96 15.82 -0.71
CA PHE A 178 5.40 16.04 -0.51
C PHE A 178 5.72 17.49 -0.13
N GLY A 179 4.96 18.43 -0.68
CA GLY A 179 5.17 19.86 -0.47
C GLY A 179 5.02 20.28 0.99
N GLY A 180 6.02 21.00 1.50
CA GLY A 180 6.06 21.46 2.90
C GLY A 180 6.45 20.43 3.94
N MET A 181 6.58 19.16 3.58
CA MET A 181 6.98 18.09 4.48
C MET A 181 8.50 18.17 4.82
N PRO A 182 8.94 17.60 5.96
CA PRO A 182 10.37 17.50 6.29
C PRO A 182 11.19 16.82 5.20
N CYS A 183 10.65 15.77 4.56
CA CYS A 183 11.30 15.06 3.46
C CYS A 183 11.61 15.95 2.25
N GLU A 184 10.78 16.93 1.93
CA GLU A 184 11.06 17.91 0.87
C GLU A 184 12.28 18.77 1.20
N ARG A 185 12.36 19.27 2.44
CA ARG A 185 13.49 20.11 2.87
C ARG A 185 14.80 19.34 2.84
N LEU A 186 14.76 18.08 3.28
CA LEU A 186 15.92 17.20 3.27
C LEU A 186 16.38 16.89 1.83
N GLN A 187 15.44 16.57 0.94
CA GLN A 187 15.76 16.33 -0.46
C GLN A 187 16.34 17.58 -1.12
N ARG A 188 15.76 18.75 -0.90
CA ARG A 188 16.30 20.03 -1.42
C ARG A 188 17.72 20.32 -0.94
N ALA A 189 18.06 19.93 0.29
CA ALA A 189 19.41 20.06 0.82
C ALA A 189 20.38 19.09 0.15
N MET A 190 19.94 17.90 -0.26
CA MET A 190 20.78 16.90 -0.94
C MET A 190 21.06 17.24 -2.41
N VAL A 191 20.13 17.90 -3.12
CA VAL A 191 20.26 18.21 -4.56
C VAL A 191 21.61 18.88 -4.91
N PRO A 192 22.08 19.95 -4.26
CA PRO A 192 23.36 20.57 -4.60
C PRO A 192 24.58 19.71 -4.27
N MET A 193 24.43 18.69 -3.42
CA MET A 193 25.51 17.75 -3.04
C MET A 193 25.65 16.60 -4.03
N LEU A 194 24.68 16.39 -4.91
CA LEU A 194 24.60 15.28 -5.87
C LEU A 194 24.36 15.81 -7.31
N PRO A 195 25.26 16.68 -7.83
CA PRO A 195 25.05 17.34 -9.13
C PRO A 195 25.04 16.37 -10.32
N GLU A 196 25.56 15.16 -10.17
CA GLU A 196 25.53 14.09 -11.15
C GLU A 196 24.18 13.36 -11.23
N PHE A 197 23.29 13.56 -10.24
CA PHE A 197 21.97 12.95 -10.21
C PHE A 197 20.88 13.95 -10.60
N THR A 198 19.88 13.44 -11.32
CA THR A 198 18.59 14.14 -11.48
C THR A 198 17.64 13.67 -10.40
N PHE A 199 16.87 14.59 -9.83
CA PHE A 199 15.83 14.27 -8.85
C PHE A 199 14.45 14.36 -9.51
N GLY A 200 13.63 13.30 -9.37
CA GLY A 200 12.24 13.27 -9.78
C GLY A 200 11.33 13.23 -8.55
N ILE A 201 10.32 14.10 -8.48
CA ILE A 201 9.40 14.20 -7.35
C ILE A 201 7.98 14.08 -7.87
N HIS A 202 7.40 12.90 -7.71
CA HIS A 202 6.06 12.58 -8.18
C HIS A 202 5.08 12.44 -7.00
N GLY A 203 3.81 12.73 -7.27
CA GLY A 203 2.72 12.67 -6.30
C GLY A 203 1.99 14.00 -6.20
N ILE A 204 0.94 14.05 -5.37
CA ILE A 204 0.21 15.29 -5.07
C ILE A 204 1.21 16.30 -4.47
N ASP A 205 1.24 17.51 -5.02
CA ASP A 205 2.18 18.59 -4.69
C ASP A 205 3.67 18.26 -5.02
N GLY A 206 3.93 17.18 -5.73
CA GLY A 206 5.26 16.88 -6.26
C GLY A 206 5.59 17.77 -7.48
N GLN A 207 6.86 18.17 -7.60
CA GLN A 207 7.34 19.05 -8.68
C GLN A 207 7.04 18.50 -10.08
N ASP A 208 7.10 17.17 -10.24
CA ASP A 208 6.88 16.48 -11.52
C ASP A 208 5.45 15.93 -11.67
N GLY A 209 4.56 16.28 -10.71
CA GLY A 209 3.14 15.95 -10.75
C GLY A 209 2.82 14.47 -10.50
N ASN A 210 1.55 14.13 -10.67
CA ASN A 210 1.06 12.76 -10.53
C ASN A 210 1.39 11.92 -11.76
N ILE A 211 1.59 10.62 -11.52
CA ILE A 211 1.67 9.60 -12.57
C ILE A 211 0.32 8.89 -12.63
N GLU A 212 -0.21 8.74 -13.84
CA GLU A 212 -1.57 8.23 -14.04
C GLU A 212 -1.70 6.71 -13.98
N THR A 213 -0.60 5.98 -14.24
CA THR A 213 -0.65 4.52 -14.32
C THR A 213 0.43 3.84 -13.49
N VAL A 214 0.10 2.68 -12.94
CA VAL A 214 1.04 1.83 -12.18
C VAL A 214 2.20 1.37 -13.07
N SER A 215 1.94 1.07 -14.34
CA SER A 215 2.97 0.68 -15.31
C SER A 215 4.00 1.78 -15.54
N GLU A 216 3.55 3.04 -15.59
CA GLU A 216 4.43 4.19 -15.74
C GLU A 216 5.27 4.43 -14.48
N ILE A 217 4.67 4.30 -13.29
CA ILE A 217 5.39 4.33 -12.01
C ILE A 217 6.49 3.27 -12.00
N ALA A 218 6.16 2.03 -12.35
CA ALA A 218 7.12 0.93 -12.39
C ALA A 218 8.27 1.18 -13.39
N ALA A 219 7.96 1.73 -14.57
CA ALA A 219 8.96 2.07 -15.58
C ALA A 219 9.91 3.18 -15.10
N LEU A 220 9.39 4.18 -14.39
CA LEU A 220 10.20 5.25 -13.79
C LEU A 220 11.07 4.71 -12.64
N MET A 221 10.52 3.86 -11.77
CA MET A 221 11.28 3.18 -10.71
C MET A 221 12.42 2.34 -11.31
N ALA A 222 12.13 1.54 -12.33
CA ALA A 222 13.12 0.68 -12.98
C ALA A 222 14.34 1.44 -13.53
N ARG A 223 14.14 2.64 -14.05
CA ARG A 223 15.18 3.52 -14.58
C ARG A 223 15.91 4.35 -13.54
N SER A 224 15.46 4.35 -12.30
CA SER A 224 16.08 5.13 -11.21
C SER A 224 17.22 4.36 -10.57
N ALA A 225 18.28 5.07 -10.16
CA ALA A 225 19.34 4.49 -9.36
C ALA A 225 18.87 4.19 -7.94
N PHE A 226 18.12 5.11 -7.35
CA PHE A 226 17.63 4.99 -5.97
C PHE A 226 16.20 5.49 -5.85
N GLY A 227 15.46 4.90 -4.90
CA GLY A 227 14.18 5.42 -4.41
C GLY A 227 14.42 6.32 -3.20
N TYR A 228 13.97 7.57 -3.24
CA TYR A 228 13.90 8.42 -2.07
C TYR A 228 12.53 8.31 -1.43
N HIS A 229 12.48 7.78 -0.21
CA HIS A 229 11.22 7.65 0.50
C HIS A 229 11.43 7.90 1.99
N ASP A 230 10.98 9.05 2.47
CA ASP A 230 11.24 9.52 3.82
C ASP A 230 10.02 10.24 4.40
N LYS A 231 9.11 9.47 4.96
CA LYS A 231 7.93 9.96 5.66
C LYS A 231 8.13 9.86 7.17
N GLU A 232 8.07 10.95 7.87
CA GLU A 232 8.38 11.08 9.30
C GLU A 232 7.61 10.10 10.21
N HIS A 233 6.40 9.70 9.82
CA HIS A 233 5.56 8.78 10.60
C HIS A 233 5.42 7.40 9.96
N GLY A 234 6.18 7.12 8.91
CA GLY A 234 6.03 5.92 8.08
C GLY A 234 4.76 5.95 7.23
N ASP A 235 4.58 4.90 6.45
CA ASP A 235 3.45 4.74 5.52
C ASP A 235 2.49 3.60 5.93
N GLY A 236 2.53 3.14 7.17
CA GLY A 236 1.85 1.90 7.48
C GLY A 236 2.50 0.72 6.75
N PHE A 237 1.86 0.16 5.72
CA PHE A 237 2.46 -0.91 4.92
C PHE A 237 3.66 -0.43 4.10
N GLY A 238 3.57 0.75 3.48
CA GLY A 238 4.63 1.28 2.61
C GLY A 238 4.67 0.62 1.22
N HIS A 239 3.56 0.67 0.47
CA HIS A 239 3.48 0.14 -0.90
C HIS A 239 4.66 0.58 -1.77
N VAL A 240 4.98 1.88 -1.76
CA VAL A 240 6.07 2.43 -2.58
C VAL A 240 7.41 1.81 -2.22
N ILE A 241 7.66 1.55 -0.94
CA ILE A 241 8.90 0.91 -0.45
C ILE A 241 8.99 -0.53 -0.96
N HIS A 242 7.90 -1.29 -0.84
CA HIS A 242 7.85 -2.67 -1.34
C HIS A 242 7.98 -2.73 -2.86
N ASN A 243 7.41 -1.77 -3.60
CA ASN A 243 7.58 -1.67 -5.05
C ASN A 243 9.05 -1.42 -5.43
N TRP A 244 9.75 -0.51 -4.74
CA TRP A 244 11.18 -0.29 -4.93
C TRP A 244 11.99 -1.57 -4.67
N ALA A 245 11.68 -2.27 -3.57
CA ALA A 245 12.35 -3.51 -3.22
C ALA A 245 12.09 -4.62 -4.25
N SER A 246 10.86 -4.75 -4.73
CA SER A 246 10.47 -5.72 -5.76
C SER A 246 11.21 -5.49 -7.07
N ILE A 247 11.40 -4.24 -7.49
CA ILE A 247 12.18 -3.88 -8.68
C ILE A 247 13.69 -4.07 -8.45
N GLY A 248 14.14 -4.10 -7.20
CA GLY A 248 15.55 -4.18 -6.82
C GLY A 248 16.25 -2.82 -6.91
N ARG A 249 15.63 -1.76 -6.41
CA ARG A 249 16.25 -0.44 -6.30
C ARG A 249 16.41 -0.04 -4.84
N PRO A 250 17.66 0.28 -4.41
CA PRO A 250 17.94 0.65 -3.03
C PRO A 250 17.23 1.94 -2.62
N LEU A 251 16.94 2.04 -1.32
CA LEU A 251 16.20 3.15 -0.72
C LEU A 251 17.14 4.19 -0.10
N ILE A 252 16.67 5.45 -0.03
CA ILE A 252 17.27 6.54 0.72
C ILE A 252 16.19 7.12 1.64
N GLY A 253 16.46 7.22 2.93
CA GLY A 253 15.52 7.78 3.93
C GLY A 253 15.97 7.47 5.35
N HIS A 254 15.10 7.67 6.33
CA HIS A 254 15.36 7.35 7.73
C HIS A 254 14.72 6.03 8.14
N ARG A 255 15.55 5.04 8.46
CA ARG A 255 15.09 3.74 8.96
C ARG A 255 14.12 3.86 10.14
N MET A 256 14.42 4.78 11.06
CA MET A 256 13.61 4.97 12.28
C MET A 256 12.13 5.27 12.02
N HIS A 257 11.79 5.77 10.84
CA HIS A 257 10.39 6.02 10.46
C HIS A 257 9.61 4.72 10.17
N TYR A 258 10.32 3.61 9.97
CA TYR A 258 9.76 2.31 9.57
C TYR A 258 9.95 1.22 10.63
N GLU A 259 10.52 1.55 11.79
CA GLU A 259 10.65 0.62 12.92
C GLU A 259 9.28 0.16 13.41
N GLY A 260 9.13 -1.14 13.58
CA GLY A 260 7.87 -1.78 13.94
C GLY A 260 6.85 -1.89 12.81
N LEU A 261 7.17 -1.46 11.57
CA LEU A 261 6.31 -1.58 10.39
C LEU A 261 6.70 -2.78 9.53
N MET A 262 5.80 -3.20 8.63
CA MET A 262 6.03 -4.33 7.72
C MET A 262 7.24 -4.12 6.80
N ALA A 263 7.58 -2.87 6.49
CA ALA A 263 8.72 -2.51 5.65
C ALA A 263 10.07 -2.48 6.40
N GLU A 264 10.12 -2.70 7.73
CA GLU A 264 11.35 -2.54 8.52
C GLU A 264 12.52 -3.38 7.99
N GLY A 265 12.26 -4.61 7.56
CA GLY A 265 13.28 -5.51 7.04
C GLY A 265 13.99 -5.01 5.77
N LEU A 266 13.36 -4.09 5.03
CA LEU A 266 13.90 -3.48 3.82
C LEU A 266 14.88 -2.34 4.11
N TRP A 267 15.08 -1.93 5.39
CA TRP A 267 15.90 -0.80 5.81
C TRP A 267 17.19 -1.26 6.53
N GLN A 268 18.12 -1.87 5.79
CA GLN A 268 19.43 -2.30 6.28
C GLN A 268 20.51 -1.39 5.70
N ASP A 269 21.03 -0.47 6.54
CA ASP A 269 21.98 0.56 6.11
C ASP A 269 23.24 -0.02 5.44
N GLY A 270 23.59 0.51 4.27
CA GLY A 270 24.71 0.05 3.46
C GLY A 270 24.50 -1.29 2.75
N VAL A 271 23.36 -1.98 2.98
CA VAL A 271 23.00 -3.27 2.38
C VAL A 271 21.82 -3.15 1.43
N THR A 272 20.70 -2.62 1.91
CA THR A 272 19.46 -2.43 1.11
C THR A 272 19.08 -0.96 0.97
N CYS A 273 19.59 -0.10 1.85
CA CYS A 273 19.26 1.31 1.88
C CYS A 273 20.48 2.17 2.26
N ILE A 274 20.29 3.48 2.17
CA ILE A 274 21.17 4.50 2.75
C ILE A 274 20.33 5.20 3.82
N ASP A 275 20.63 4.86 5.09
CA ASP A 275 19.94 5.43 6.25
C ASP A 275 20.54 6.79 6.60
N LEU A 276 19.74 7.84 6.43
CA LEU A 276 20.15 9.22 6.65
C LEU A 276 20.37 9.58 8.13
N ALA A 277 19.88 8.74 9.08
CA ALA A 277 20.07 8.96 10.51
C ALA A 277 21.48 8.62 10.99
N ASN A 278 22.22 7.79 10.26
CA ASN A 278 23.50 7.23 10.72
C ASN A 278 24.72 8.11 10.41
N ARG A 279 24.56 9.21 9.67
CA ARG A 279 25.67 10.07 9.22
C ARG A 279 25.19 11.47 8.87
N SER A 280 26.15 12.39 8.64
CA SER A 280 25.81 13.71 8.09
C SER A 280 25.20 13.60 6.69
N LEU A 281 24.55 14.68 6.25
CA LEU A 281 23.97 14.72 4.91
C LEU A 281 25.06 14.69 3.83
N GLU A 282 26.21 15.33 4.08
CA GLU A 282 27.40 15.32 3.24
C GLU A 282 27.97 13.90 3.10
N ASP A 283 28.10 13.17 4.21
CA ASP A 283 28.58 11.78 4.20
C ASP A 283 27.59 10.85 3.50
N SER A 284 26.28 11.08 3.67
CA SER A 284 25.22 10.35 2.95
C SER A 284 25.32 10.60 1.44
N ALA A 285 25.52 11.84 1.01
CA ALA A 285 25.71 12.17 -0.39
C ALA A 285 27.00 11.55 -0.95
N ALA A 286 28.09 11.57 -0.18
CA ALA A 286 29.32 10.87 -0.58
C ALA A 286 29.09 9.37 -0.76
N MET A 287 28.40 8.73 0.18
CA MET A 287 28.07 7.30 0.11
C MET A 287 27.20 6.96 -1.12
N ILE A 288 26.21 7.80 -1.46
CA ILE A 288 25.38 7.64 -2.68
C ILE A 288 26.26 7.65 -3.92
N ARG A 289 27.18 8.61 -4.04
CA ARG A 289 28.13 8.70 -5.17
C ARG A 289 29.04 7.48 -5.25
N ASP A 290 29.63 7.09 -4.13
CA ASP A 290 30.56 5.99 -4.05
C ASP A 290 29.90 4.66 -4.45
N ILE A 291 28.69 4.41 -3.95
CA ILE A 291 27.89 3.21 -4.33
C ILE A 291 27.56 3.24 -5.82
N TRP A 292 27.11 4.39 -6.35
CA TRP A 292 26.74 4.49 -7.75
C TRP A 292 27.96 4.33 -8.70
N ALA A 293 29.12 4.84 -8.29
CA ALA A 293 30.37 4.71 -9.06
C ALA A 293 30.93 3.27 -9.04
N ASP A 294 30.75 2.54 -7.93
CA ASP A 294 31.13 1.14 -7.79
C ASP A 294 29.98 0.23 -8.24
N LYS A 295 29.93 -0.09 -9.53
CA LYS A 295 28.87 -0.89 -10.12
C LYS A 295 28.67 -2.28 -9.48
N PRO A 296 29.73 -3.04 -9.16
CA PRO A 296 29.58 -4.28 -8.38
C PRO A 296 28.88 -4.08 -7.04
N ARG A 297 29.25 -3.05 -6.29
CA ARG A 297 28.62 -2.72 -5.01
C ARG A 297 27.16 -2.29 -5.16
N TYR A 298 26.88 -1.45 -6.15
CA TYR A 298 25.51 -1.04 -6.48
C TYR A 298 24.63 -2.25 -6.83
N ARG A 299 25.13 -3.15 -7.69
CA ARG A 299 24.44 -4.38 -8.07
C ARG A 299 24.16 -5.26 -6.85
N ALA A 300 25.16 -5.48 -5.99
CA ALA A 300 24.97 -6.24 -4.76
C ALA A 300 23.88 -5.67 -3.85
N MET A 301 23.78 -4.34 -3.79
CA MET A 301 22.75 -3.65 -3.02
C MET A 301 21.35 -3.83 -3.63
N CYS A 302 21.24 -3.78 -4.96
CA CYS A 302 20.01 -4.07 -5.69
C CYS A 302 19.53 -5.52 -5.49
N GLU A 303 20.45 -6.48 -5.52
CA GLU A 303 20.15 -7.88 -5.27
C GLU A 303 19.76 -8.14 -3.82
N ALA A 304 20.41 -7.46 -2.87
CA ALA A 304 20.11 -7.59 -1.46
C ALA A 304 18.69 -7.10 -1.10
N ILE A 305 18.27 -5.93 -1.60
CA ILE A 305 16.92 -5.43 -1.32
C ILE A 305 15.87 -6.31 -1.99
N ARG A 306 16.14 -6.84 -3.19
CA ARG A 306 15.27 -7.81 -3.85
C ARG A 306 15.15 -9.09 -3.03
N ALA A 307 16.26 -9.63 -2.52
CA ALA A 307 16.27 -10.83 -1.71
C ALA A 307 15.49 -10.66 -0.39
N GLU A 308 15.51 -9.47 0.22
CA GLU A 308 14.67 -9.18 1.38
C GLU A 308 13.18 -9.18 1.01
N PHE A 309 12.81 -8.58 -0.12
CA PHE A 309 11.44 -8.61 -0.61
C PHE A 309 10.95 -10.04 -0.91
N GLU A 310 11.79 -10.88 -1.47
CA GLU A 310 11.46 -12.28 -1.81
C GLU A 310 11.23 -13.20 -0.59
N LYS A 311 11.50 -12.73 0.62
CA LYS A 311 11.14 -13.45 1.85
C LYS A 311 9.65 -13.41 2.16
N ILE A 312 8.89 -12.53 1.51
CA ILE A 312 7.44 -12.44 1.66
C ILE A 312 6.79 -13.65 1.00
N ASP A 313 6.19 -14.51 1.80
CA ASP A 313 5.47 -15.71 1.36
C ASP A 313 3.96 -15.46 1.39
N TYR A 314 3.43 -14.88 0.31
CA TYR A 314 2.01 -14.58 0.19
C TYR A 314 1.11 -15.84 0.25
N ASP A 315 1.61 -17.02 -0.13
CA ASP A 315 0.84 -18.26 -0.04
C ASP A 315 0.72 -18.72 1.42
N ALA A 316 1.81 -18.67 2.18
CA ALA A 316 1.78 -18.97 3.60
C ALA A 316 0.92 -17.98 4.38
N GLU A 317 0.97 -16.68 4.06
CA GLU A 317 0.08 -15.67 4.65
C GLU A 317 -1.39 -15.94 4.31
N ALA A 318 -1.71 -16.30 3.07
CA ALA A 318 -3.07 -16.63 2.67
C ALA A 318 -3.63 -17.83 3.45
N GLU A 319 -2.83 -18.85 3.75
CA GLU A 319 -3.25 -19.98 4.59
C GLU A 319 -3.51 -19.57 6.05
N GLN A 320 -2.70 -18.67 6.61
CA GLN A 320 -2.96 -18.10 7.94
C GLN A 320 -4.26 -17.30 7.96
N ILE A 321 -4.49 -16.48 6.91
CA ILE A 321 -5.73 -15.72 6.77
C ILE A 321 -6.92 -16.66 6.63
N ARG A 322 -6.84 -17.71 5.82
CA ARG A 322 -7.88 -18.74 5.70
C ARG A 322 -8.22 -19.32 7.06
N SER A 323 -7.19 -19.70 7.82
CA SER A 323 -7.36 -20.26 9.16
C SER A 323 -8.03 -19.28 10.14
N LEU A 324 -7.69 -17.99 10.07
CA LEU A 324 -8.38 -16.94 10.84
C LEU A 324 -9.86 -16.84 10.45
N LEU A 325 -10.12 -16.74 9.15
CA LEU A 325 -11.47 -16.56 8.60
C LEU A 325 -12.39 -17.74 8.89
N GLU A 326 -11.86 -18.96 8.89
CA GLU A 326 -12.59 -20.19 9.23
C GLU A 326 -12.75 -20.41 10.75
N GLY A 327 -12.02 -19.63 11.57
CA GLY A 327 -12.03 -19.76 13.04
C GLY A 327 -11.22 -20.96 13.55
N SER A 328 -10.31 -21.48 12.73
CA SER A 328 -9.40 -22.58 13.09
C SER A 328 -8.07 -22.10 13.65
N LEU A 329 -7.78 -20.80 13.58
CA LEU A 329 -6.58 -20.20 14.16
C LEU A 329 -6.73 -20.17 15.68
N VAL A 330 -5.98 -21.01 16.37
CA VAL A 330 -5.84 -20.91 17.83
C VAL A 330 -4.89 -19.73 18.07
N ALA A 331 -5.38 -18.69 18.75
CA ALA A 331 -4.53 -17.59 19.18
C ALA A 331 -3.35 -18.13 19.97
N ALA A 332 -2.13 -17.87 19.47
CA ALA A 332 -0.90 -18.29 20.12
C ALA A 332 -0.57 -17.42 21.35
#